data_d40cd90fffdd0e1edef45f1f3d133c4a
#
_entry.id   d40cd90fffdd0e1edef45f1f3d133c4a
#
_cell.length_a   1.000
_cell.length_b   1.000
_cell.length_c   1.000
_cell.angle_alpha   90.00
_cell.angle_beta   90.00
_cell.angle_gamma   90.00
#
_symmetry.space_group_name_H-M   'P 1'
#
loop_
_entity.id
_entity.type
_entity.pdbx_description
1 polymer ?
#
loop_
_entity_poly.entity_id
_entity_poly.type
_entity_poly.pdbx_seq_one_letter_code
_entity_poly.pdbx_strand_id
1 'polypeptide(L)'
;IRIECSVLLAICRIGLPGAAQSALYSISNMTIQSAINGFGTVAVAAWSVYGKIDFLFWMTVSSFGIAVTTFAGQNFGARQYDRVRRGTMTCLAMTAGTTLCISLALYPSAQLLFRLFSSDDAVVAQGVQMMHYLVPVYMTYICIEIFSGALRGCGDVRVPTIITVFAVCIMRIVWLAVALPFKHELSVVEFSYPLTWITATVLFAIYY
;
A
#
# COMPACT_ATOMS: atom_id res chain seq x y z
N ILE A 1 -35.14 -14.52 -7.09
CA ILE A 1 -33.91 -13.86 -7.60
C ILE A 1 -33.53 -14.60 -8.87
N ARG A 2 -33.53 -13.91 -10.02
CA ARG A 2 -33.03 -14.48 -11.28
C ARG A 2 -31.60 -13.99 -11.49
N ILE A 3 -30.67 -14.93 -11.66
CA ILE A 3 -29.27 -14.62 -11.97
C ILE A 3 -29.18 -14.42 -13.48
N GLU A 4 -28.87 -13.21 -13.93
CA GLU A 4 -28.53 -12.94 -15.33
C GLU A 4 -27.07 -13.28 -15.59
N CYS A 5 -26.82 -14.28 -16.44
CA CYS A 5 -25.46 -14.75 -16.74
C CYS A 5 -24.56 -13.65 -17.32
N SER A 6 -25.12 -12.72 -18.09
CA SER A 6 -24.39 -11.56 -18.65
C SER A 6 -23.83 -10.64 -17.55
N VAL A 7 -24.66 -10.35 -16.55
CA VAL A 7 -24.28 -9.52 -15.40
C VAL A 7 -23.26 -10.26 -14.51
N LEU A 8 -23.50 -11.56 -14.27
CA LEU A 8 -22.57 -12.39 -13.50
C LEU A 8 -21.19 -12.45 -14.18
N LEU A 9 -21.14 -12.64 -15.49
CA LEU A 9 -19.87 -12.66 -16.23
C LEU A 9 -19.13 -11.33 -16.17
N ALA A 10 -19.85 -10.20 -16.24
CA ALA A 10 -19.27 -8.87 -16.09
C ALA A 10 -18.69 -8.65 -14.69
N ILE A 11 -19.41 -9.08 -13.65
CA ILE A 11 -18.93 -9.03 -12.25
C ILE A 11 -17.67 -9.89 -12.08
N CYS A 12 -17.68 -11.13 -12.57
CA CYS A 12 -16.53 -12.04 -12.49
C CYS A 12 -15.32 -11.48 -13.24
N ARG A 13 -15.52 -10.87 -14.41
CA ARG A 13 -14.44 -10.30 -15.23
C ARG A 13 -13.69 -9.19 -14.52
N ILE A 14 -14.36 -8.44 -13.65
CA ILE A 14 -13.76 -7.35 -12.86
C ILE A 14 -13.30 -7.89 -11.49
N GLY A 15 -14.12 -8.71 -10.84
CA GLY A 15 -13.88 -9.17 -9.47
C GLY A 15 -12.76 -10.21 -9.36
N LEU A 16 -12.63 -11.15 -10.30
CA LEU A 16 -11.60 -12.20 -10.23
C LEU A 16 -10.17 -11.65 -10.26
N PRO A 17 -9.79 -10.71 -11.14
CA PRO A 17 -8.45 -10.11 -11.10
C PRO A 17 -8.19 -9.38 -9.78
N GLY A 18 -9.17 -8.65 -9.24
CA GLY A 18 -9.06 -7.97 -7.96
C GLY A 18 -8.93 -8.96 -6.78
N ALA A 19 -9.67 -10.05 -6.79
CA ALA A 19 -9.56 -11.11 -5.78
C ALA A 19 -8.18 -11.79 -5.83
N ALA A 20 -7.69 -12.11 -7.02
CA ALA A 20 -6.36 -12.68 -7.22
C ALA A 20 -5.26 -11.72 -6.73
N GLN A 21 -5.38 -10.42 -7.04
CA GLN A 21 -4.48 -9.39 -6.53
C GLN A 21 -4.47 -9.34 -5.00
N SER A 22 -5.65 -9.37 -4.35
CA SER A 22 -5.77 -9.36 -2.89
C SER A 22 -5.17 -10.61 -2.25
N ALA A 23 -5.35 -11.78 -2.87
CA ALA A 23 -4.74 -13.03 -2.41
C ALA A 23 -3.20 -12.97 -2.48
N LEU A 24 -2.64 -12.46 -3.59
CA LEU A 24 -1.20 -12.29 -3.75
C LEU A 24 -0.63 -11.25 -2.77
N TYR A 25 -1.39 -10.19 -2.48
CA TYR A 25 -1.03 -9.21 -1.46
C TYR A 25 -0.94 -9.86 -0.07
N SER A 26 -1.91 -10.71 0.27
CA SER A 26 -1.92 -11.46 1.52
C SER A 26 -0.72 -12.41 1.61
N ILE A 27 -0.38 -13.13 0.55
CA ILE A 27 0.79 -14.01 0.48
C ILE A 27 2.09 -13.19 0.68
N SER A 28 2.21 -12.04 0.02
CA SER A 28 3.35 -11.14 0.18
C SER A 28 3.49 -10.65 1.63
N ASN A 29 2.39 -10.29 2.28
CA ASN A 29 2.39 -9.89 3.69
C ASN A 29 2.72 -11.04 4.63
N MET A 30 2.27 -12.26 4.35
CA MET A 30 2.65 -13.46 5.10
C MET A 30 4.16 -13.74 4.97
N THR A 31 4.75 -13.51 3.81
CA THR A 31 6.21 -13.64 3.62
C THR A 31 6.98 -12.64 4.48
N ILE A 32 6.51 -11.37 4.54
CA ILE A 32 7.08 -10.38 5.46
C ILE A 32 6.95 -10.83 6.91
N GLN A 33 5.76 -11.25 7.33
CA GLN A 33 5.52 -11.70 8.69
C GLN A 33 6.40 -12.90 9.06
N SER A 34 6.59 -13.84 8.13
CA SER A 34 7.49 -14.97 8.31
C SER A 34 8.95 -14.51 8.48
N ALA A 35 9.39 -13.53 7.69
CA ALA A 35 10.71 -12.95 7.83
C ALA A 35 10.89 -12.25 9.20
N ILE A 36 9.90 -11.44 9.61
CA ILE A 36 9.92 -10.76 10.93
C ILE A 36 9.98 -11.76 12.09
N ASN A 37 9.24 -12.87 11.98
CA ASN A 37 9.26 -13.92 13.02
C ASN A 37 10.67 -14.51 13.23
N GLY A 38 11.54 -14.50 12.22
CA GLY A 38 12.92 -14.94 12.30
C GLY A 38 13.82 -14.01 13.14
N PHE A 39 13.41 -12.77 13.43
CA PHE A 39 14.18 -11.79 14.22
C PHE A 39 13.86 -11.80 15.73
N GLY A 40 12.99 -12.72 16.17
CA GLY A 40 12.69 -12.91 17.59
C GLY A 40 11.51 -12.09 18.09
N THR A 41 11.20 -12.30 19.38
CA THR A 41 9.94 -11.81 20.00
C THR A 41 9.84 -10.28 20.06
N VAL A 42 10.96 -9.59 20.26
CA VAL A 42 11.01 -8.12 20.29
C VAL A 42 10.62 -7.53 18.93
N ALA A 43 11.20 -8.06 17.84
CA ALA A 43 10.87 -7.61 16.49
C ALA A 43 9.41 -7.87 16.13
N VAL A 44 8.88 -9.04 16.48
CA VAL A 44 7.46 -9.39 16.26
C VAL A 44 6.53 -8.47 17.04
N ALA A 45 6.86 -8.19 18.31
CA ALA A 45 6.06 -7.27 19.13
C ALA A 45 6.09 -5.84 18.55
N ALA A 46 7.28 -5.34 18.21
CA ALA A 46 7.45 -4.02 17.60
C ALA A 46 6.69 -3.90 16.28
N TRP A 47 6.79 -4.91 15.41
CA TRP A 47 6.06 -4.96 14.14
C TRP A 47 4.55 -4.97 14.32
N SER A 48 4.05 -5.71 15.33
CA SER A 48 2.62 -5.77 15.65
C SER A 48 2.08 -4.42 16.11
N VAL A 49 2.84 -3.68 16.93
CA VAL A 49 2.47 -2.33 17.37
C VAL A 49 2.54 -1.36 16.19
N TYR A 50 3.63 -1.42 15.38
CA TYR A 50 3.77 -0.62 14.17
C TYR A 50 2.54 -0.77 13.26
N GLY A 51 2.10 -2.00 12.99
CA GLY A 51 0.93 -2.27 12.14
C GLY A 51 -0.38 -1.64 12.66
N LYS A 52 -0.56 -1.51 13.98
CA LYS A 52 -1.73 -0.81 14.55
C LYS A 52 -1.68 0.70 14.32
N ILE A 53 -0.49 1.29 14.43
CA ILE A 53 -0.28 2.72 14.17
C ILE A 53 -0.39 3.00 12.67
N ASP A 54 0.23 2.18 11.85
CA ASP A 54 0.25 2.25 10.38
C ASP A 54 -1.16 2.15 9.76
N PHE A 55 -2.07 1.46 10.43
CA PHE A 55 -3.47 1.32 10.01
C PHE A 55 -4.16 2.67 9.74
N LEU A 56 -3.81 3.73 10.49
CA LEU A 56 -4.34 5.07 10.27
C LEU A 56 -3.96 5.62 8.88
N PHE A 57 -2.72 5.41 8.46
CA PHE A 57 -2.26 5.77 7.13
C PHE A 57 -3.02 4.98 6.05
N TRP A 58 -3.09 3.66 6.18
CA TRP A 58 -3.76 2.79 5.21
C TRP A 58 -5.25 3.13 5.05
N MET A 59 -5.96 3.35 6.15
CA MET A 59 -7.36 3.73 6.13
C MET A 59 -7.58 5.06 5.39
N THR A 60 -6.70 6.04 5.62
CA THR A 60 -6.77 7.35 4.98
C THR A 60 -6.52 7.23 3.47
N VAL A 61 -5.44 6.60 3.06
CA VAL A 61 -5.06 6.48 1.64
C VAL A 61 -6.09 5.66 0.86
N SER A 62 -6.60 4.56 1.44
CA SER A 62 -7.69 3.77 0.83
C SER A 62 -8.97 4.58 0.63
N SER A 63 -9.31 5.49 1.55
CA SER A 63 -10.47 6.37 1.40
C SER A 63 -10.33 7.29 0.18
N PHE A 64 -9.14 7.86 -0.04
CA PHE A 64 -8.86 8.63 -1.26
C PHE A 64 -8.88 7.75 -2.51
N GLY A 65 -8.37 6.52 -2.44
CA GLY A 65 -8.43 5.54 -3.53
C GLY A 65 -9.85 5.22 -3.97
N ILE A 66 -10.76 5.00 -3.01
CA ILE A 66 -12.19 4.78 -3.29
C ILE A 66 -12.82 6.03 -3.90
N ALA A 67 -12.53 7.21 -3.34
CA ALA A 67 -13.06 8.48 -3.83
C ALA A 67 -12.64 8.76 -5.28
N VAL A 68 -11.35 8.59 -5.60
CA VAL A 68 -10.85 8.82 -6.96
C VAL A 68 -11.42 7.79 -7.96
N THR A 69 -11.59 6.54 -7.55
CA THR A 69 -12.19 5.50 -8.38
C THR A 69 -13.61 5.86 -8.77
N THR A 70 -14.43 6.30 -7.80
CA THR A 70 -15.81 6.72 -8.03
C THR A 70 -15.85 7.97 -8.91
N PHE A 71 -15.05 8.98 -8.59
CA PHE A 71 -14.99 10.22 -9.37
C PHE A 71 -14.55 9.98 -10.82
N ALA A 72 -13.49 9.19 -11.01
CA ALA A 72 -13.00 8.85 -12.34
C ALA A 72 -14.06 8.09 -13.15
N GLY A 73 -14.73 7.10 -12.55
CA GLY A 73 -15.77 6.31 -13.21
C GLY A 73 -16.96 7.17 -13.68
N GLN A 74 -17.45 8.05 -12.83
CA GLN A 74 -18.58 8.94 -13.17
C GLN A 74 -18.21 9.90 -14.32
N ASN A 75 -17.05 10.55 -14.25
CA ASN A 75 -16.61 11.50 -15.26
C ASN A 75 -16.19 10.82 -16.57
N PHE A 76 -15.60 9.64 -16.50
CA PHE A 76 -15.27 8.84 -17.68
C PHE A 76 -16.52 8.38 -18.42
N GLY A 77 -17.55 7.89 -17.70
CA GLY A 77 -18.86 7.56 -18.27
C GLY A 77 -19.56 8.75 -18.92
N ALA A 78 -19.36 9.96 -18.37
CA ALA A 78 -19.86 11.21 -18.95
C ALA A 78 -18.95 11.77 -20.08
N ARG A 79 -17.90 11.05 -20.48
CA ARG A 79 -16.89 11.45 -21.49
C ARG A 79 -16.12 12.74 -21.14
N GLN A 80 -16.02 13.08 -19.85
CA GLN A 80 -15.34 14.28 -19.38
C GLN A 80 -13.87 13.95 -18.98
N TYR A 81 -13.05 13.57 -19.93
CA TYR A 81 -11.69 13.08 -19.71
C TYR A 81 -10.78 14.12 -19.05
N ASP A 82 -10.90 15.40 -19.39
CA ASP A 82 -10.15 16.47 -18.74
C ASP A 82 -10.47 16.59 -17.24
N ARG A 83 -11.74 16.35 -16.88
CA ARG A 83 -12.13 16.32 -15.46
C ARG A 83 -11.56 15.12 -14.75
N VAL A 84 -11.50 13.95 -15.38
CA VAL A 84 -10.85 12.76 -14.82
C VAL A 84 -9.40 13.10 -14.48
N ARG A 85 -8.63 13.61 -15.46
CA ARG A 85 -7.22 13.96 -15.27
C ARG A 85 -7.02 14.99 -14.16
N ARG A 86 -7.74 16.10 -14.20
CA ARG A 86 -7.63 17.17 -13.17
C ARG A 86 -8.04 16.66 -11.79
N GLY A 87 -9.13 15.89 -11.70
CA GLY A 87 -9.60 15.34 -10.44
C GLY A 87 -8.62 14.31 -9.84
N THR A 88 -8.00 13.48 -10.67
CA THR A 88 -6.96 12.54 -10.21
C THR A 88 -5.75 13.30 -9.64
N MET A 89 -5.27 14.35 -10.33
CA MET A 89 -4.14 15.16 -9.83
C MET A 89 -4.51 15.93 -8.56
N THR A 90 -5.73 16.45 -8.47
CA THR A 90 -6.23 17.10 -7.24
C THR A 90 -6.31 16.09 -6.10
N CYS A 91 -6.84 14.90 -6.34
CA CYS A 91 -6.91 13.83 -5.35
C CYS A 91 -5.50 13.41 -4.89
N LEU A 92 -4.54 13.29 -5.82
CA LEU A 92 -3.14 13.00 -5.50
C LEU A 92 -2.53 14.09 -4.61
N ALA A 93 -2.74 15.36 -4.92
CA ALA A 93 -2.26 16.48 -4.12
C ALA A 93 -2.89 16.49 -2.71
N MET A 94 -4.20 16.23 -2.60
CA MET A 94 -4.89 16.13 -1.31
C MET A 94 -4.35 14.95 -0.50
N THR A 95 -4.17 13.79 -1.11
CA THR A 95 -3.60 12.60 -0.46
C THR A 95 -2.17 12.87 -0.01
N ALA A 96 -1.36 13.55 -0.83
CA ALA A 96 0.00 13.93 -0.47
C ALA A 96 0.03 14.88 0.73
N GLY A 97 -0.81 15.91 0.74
CA GLY A 97 -0.93 16.85 1.86
C GLY A 97 -1.36 16.13 3.15
N THR A 98 -2.38 15.29 3.07
CA THR A 98 -2.85 14.51 4.24
C THR A 98 -1.79 13.52 4.73
N THR A 99 -1.12 12.80 3.82
CA THR A 99 -0.03 11.88 4.17
C THR A 99 1.14 12.62 4.83
N LEU A 100 1.49 13.80 4.31
CA LEU A 100 2.52 14.63 4.93
C LEU A 100 2.13 15.06 6.35
N CYS A 101 0.88 15.50 6.57
CA CYS A 101 0.40 15.83 7.90
C CYS A 101 0.46 14.63 8.86
N ILE A 102 0.02 13.45 8.40
CA ILE A 102 0.10 12.20 9.17
C ILE A 102 1.57 11.88 9.49
N SER A 103 2.46 11.95 8.50
CA SER A 103 3.89 11.66 8.69
C SER A 103 4.56 12.63 9.68
N LEU A 104 4.25 13.91 9.57
CA LEU A 104 4.75 14.96 10.50
C LEU A 104 4.21 14.78 11.93
N ALA A 105 3.01 14.22 12.09
CA ALA A 105 2.46 13.89 13.41
C ALA A 105 3.07 12.59 13.96
N LEU A 106 3.14 11.53 13.16
CA LEU A 106 3.61 10.21 13.58
C LEU A 106 5.10 10.19 13.88
N TYR A 107 5.93 10.84 13.07
CA TYR A 107 7.39 10.78 13.18
C TYR A 107 7.91 11.25 14.55
N PRO A 108 7.56 12.46 15.07
CA PRO A 108 7.99 12.90 16.39
C PRO A 108 7.28 12.21 17.54
N SER A 109 6.06 11.69 17.29
CA SER A 109 5.23 11.02 18.32
C SER A 109 5.54 9.53 18.44
N ALA A 110 6.47 8.97 17.67
CA ALA A 110 6.76 7.56 17.59
C ALA A 110 6.96 6.93 18.97
N GLN A 111 7.84 7.51 19.82
CA GLN A 111 8.13 7.00 21.14
C GLN A 111 6.89 7.00 22.06
N LEU A 112 6.11 8.07 22.01
CA LEU A 112 4.88 8.17 22.80
C LEU A 112 3.86 7.10 22.38
N LEU A 113 3.67 6.95 21.07
CA LEU A 113 2.73 5.97 20.51
C LEU A 113 3.13 4.53 20.87
N PHE A 114 4.41 4.18 20.73
CA PHE A 114 4.87 2.85 21.13
C PHE A 114 4.72 2.60 22.64
N ARG A 115 4.96 3.59 23.47
CA ARG A 115 4.76 3.51 24.94
C ARG A 115 3.31 3.26 25.34
N LEU A 116 2.33 3.68 24.55
CA LEU A 116 0.92 3.36 24.80
C LEU A 116 0.60 1.87 24.65
N PHE A 117 1.39 1.13 23.88
CA PHE A 117 1.16 -0.29 23.58
C PHE A 117 2.14 -1.23 24.29
N SER A 118 3.31 -0.75 24.69
CA SER A 118 4.35 -1.59 25.31
C SER A 118 5.13 -0.82 26.37
N SER A 119 5.39 -1.49 27.49
CA SER A 119 6.29 -1.01 28.54
C SER A 119 7.73 -1.50 28.38
N ASP A 120 7.98 -2.41 27.43
CA ASP A 120 9.31 -2.97 27.16
C ASP A 120 10.15 -1.99 26.32
N ASP A 121 11.25 -1.52 26.89
CA ASP A 121 12.15 -0.56 26.27
C ASP A 121 12.75 -1.07 24.96
N ALA A 122 13.04 -2.37 24.84
CA ALA A 122 13.58 -2.97 23.62
C ALA A 122 12.55 -2.93 22.48
N VAL A 123 11.28 -3.25 22.78
CA VAL A 123 10.19 -3.18 21.82
C VAL A 123 9.94 -1.75 21.36
N VAL A 124 9.94 -0.79 22.29
CA VAL A 124 9.77 0.63 21.99
C VAL A 124 10.92 1.14 21.12
N ALA A 125 12.17 0.87 21.48
CA ALA A 125 13.33 1.33 20.72
C ALA A 125 13.31 0.78 19.28
N GLN A 126 13.07 -0.50 19.11
CA GLN A 126 13.00 -1.14 17.80
C GLN A 126 11.82 -0.63 16.98
N GLY A 127 10.65 -0.45 17.58
CA GLY A 127 9.47 0.07 16.90
C GLY A 127 9.63 1.53 16.46
N VAL A 128 10.28 2.38 17.28
CA VAL A 128 10.61 3.75 16.92
C VAL A 128 11.56 3.77 15.71
N GLN A 129 12.55 2.90 15.68
CA GLN A 129 13.47 2.78 14.54
C GLN A 129 12.73 2.37 13.26
N MET A 130 11.86 1.35 13.32
CA MET A 130 11.00 0.95 12.20
C MET A 130 10.14 2.11 11.70
N MET A 131 9.52 2.84 12.62
CA MET A 131 8.63 3.95 12.29
C MET A 131 9.38 5.12 11.65
N HIS A 132 10.57 5.45 12.15
CA HIS A 132 11.41 6.48 11.56
C HIS A 132 11.92 6.12 10.16
N TYR A 133 12.04 4.83 9.87
CA TYR A 133 12.41 4.35 8.54
C TYR A 133 11.23 4.35 7.57
N LEU A 134 10.06 3.86 7.99
CA LEU A 134 8.93 3.60 7.09
C LEU A 134 8.02 4.82 6.87
N VAL A 135 7.83 5.68 7.88
CA VAL A 135 6.94 6.85 7.77
C VAL A 135 7.34 7.81 6.64
N PRO A 136 8.62 8.17 6.43
CA PRO A 136 9.02 9.01 5.30
C PRO A 136 8.73 8.39 3.93
N VAL A 137 8.69 7.05 3.88
CA VAL A 137 8.47 6.28 2.63
C VAL A 137 7.00 6.27 2.21
N TYR A 138 6.04 6.60 3.09
CA TYR A 138 4.60 6.65 2.77
C TYR A 138 4.28 7.48 1.53
N MET A 139 5.01 8.58 1.31
CA MET A 139 4.83 9.44 0.14
C MET A 139 5.04 8.70 -1.19
N THR A 140 5.82 7.63 -1.19
CA THR A 140 6.05 6.84 -2.41
C THR A 140 4.89 5.90 -2.75
N TYR A 141 4.04 5.57 -1.77
CA TYR A 141 2.90 4.66 -1.98
C TYR A 141 1.67 5.36 -2.56
N ILE A 142 1.44 6.63 -2.24
CA ILE A 142 0.18 7.33 -2.59
C ILE A 142 -0.11 7.32 -4.09
N CYS A 143 0.93 7.40 -4.94
CA CYS A 143 0.78 7.36 -6.39
C CYS A 143 0.18 6.02 -6.86
N ILE A 144 0.58 4.91 -6.23
CA ILE A 144 0.06 3.58 -6.54
C ILE A 144 -1.45 3.54 -6.33
N GLU A 145 -1.91 3.98 -5.17
CA GLU A 145 -3.33 3.92 -4.82
C GLU A 145 -4.18 4.84 -5.70
N ILE A 146 -3.72 6.10 -5.91
CA ILE A 146 -4.49 7.09 -6.65
C ILE A 146 -4.53 6.77 -8.15
N PHE A 147 -3.40 6.44 -8.77
CA PHE A 147 -3.40 6.10 -10.20
C PHE A 147 -4.12 4.79 -10.48
N SER A 148 -3.88 3.74 -9.65
CA SER A 148 -4.60 2.48 -9.83
C SER A 148 -6.11 2.65 -9.61
N GLY A 149 -6.51 3.48 -8.64
CA GLY A 149 -7.91 3.82 -8.39
C GLY A 149 -8.56 4.53 -9.59
N ALA A 150 -7.88 5.55 -10.14
CA ALA A 150 -8.37 6.29 -11.31
C ALA A 150 -8.51 5.39 -12.54
N LEU A 151 -7.51 4.54 -12.83
CA LEU A 151 -7.54 3.59 -13.94
C LEU A 151 -8.67 2.57 -13.78
N ARG A 152 -8.84 2.01 -12.59
CA ARG A 152 -9.96 1.11 -12.29
C ARG A 152 -11.31 1.80 -12.48
N GLY A 153 -11.43 3.06 -12.06
CA GLY A 153 -12.62 3.88 -12.30
C GLY A 153 -12.93 4.05 -13.79
N CYS A 154 -11.92 4.19 -14.62
CA CYS A 154 -12.06 4.25 -16.08
C CYS A 154 -12.33 2.89 -16.75
N GLY A 155 -12.40 1.79 -15.97
CA GLY A 155 -12.65 0.43 -16.47
C GLY A 155 -11.39 -0.36 -16.79
N ASP A 156 -10.20 0.24 -16.68
CA ASP A 156 -8.95 -0.49 -16.81
C ASP A 156 -8.55 -1.14 -15.48
N VAL A 157 -8.85 -2.42 -15.35
CA VAL A 157 -8.53 -3.23 -14.18
C VAL A 157 -7.26 -4.05 -14.40
N ARG A 158 -6.94 -4.40 -15.67
CA ARG A 158 -5.88 -5.36 -15.98
C ARG A 158 -4.50 -4.81 -15.73
N VAL A 159 -4.20 -3.64 -16.28
CA VAL A 159 -2.85 -3.06 -16.18
C VAL A 159 -2.52 -2.68 -14.73
N PRO A 160 -3.40 -2.00 -13.97
CA PRO A 160 -3.16 -1.75 -12.55
C PRO A 160 -2.91 -3.01 -11.73
N THR A 161 -3.66 -4.08 -12.01
CA THR A 161 -3.45 -5.39 -11.33
C THR A 161 -2.08 -5.97 -11.66
N ILE A 162 -1.66 -5.98 -12.92
CA ILE A 162 -0.36 -6.53 -13.36
C ILE A 162 0.78 -5.73 -12.71
N ILE A 163 0.73 -4.39 -12.77
CA ILE A 163 1.75 -3.53 -12.16
C ILE A 163 1.86 -3.81 -10.65
N THR A 164 0.73 -3.84 -9.94
CA THR A 164 0.73 -4.05 -8.49
C THR A 164 1.24 -5.45 -8.13
N VAL A 165 0.77 -6.49 -8.82
CA VAL A 165 1.21 -7.87 -8.58
C VAL A 165 2.71 -8.01 -8.82
N PHE A 166 3.21 -7.50 -9.93
CA PHE A 166 4.63 -7.60 -10.27
C PHE A 166 5.49 -6.77 -9.31
N ALA A 167 5.23 -5.46 -9.21
CA ALA A 167 6.10 -4.54 -8.50
C ALA A 167 5.96 -4.64 -6.97
N VAL A 168 4.74 -4.91 -6.45
CA VAL A 168 4.53 -4.94 -4.99
C VAL A 168 4.58 -6.36 -4.43
N CYS A 169 4.00 -7.35 -5.11
CA CYS A 169 3.94 -8.70 -4.56
C CYS A 169 5.16 -9.53 -4.96
N ILE A 170 5.38 -9.76 -6.26
CA ILE A 170 6.44 -10.67 -6.75
C ILE A 170 7.81 -10.12 -6.40
N MET A 171 8.08 -8.85 -6.72
CA MET A 171 9.38 -8.25 -6.47
C MET A 171 9.75 -8.23 -4.98
N ARG A 172 8.76 -8.06 -4.08
CA ARG A 172 8.96 -8.13 -2.63
C ARG A 172 9.35 -9.53 -2.17
N ILE A 173 8.66 -10.55 -2.65
CA ILE A 173 8.97 -11.96 -2.33
C ILE A 173 10.37 -12.31 -2.84
N VAL A 174 10.68 -11.94 -4.09
CA VAL A 174 12.01 -12.17 -4.68
C VAL A 174 13.10 -11.44 -3.89
N TRP A 175 12.87 -10.17 -3.55
CA TRP A 175 13.80 -9.40 -2.73
C TRP A 175 14.11 -10.09 -1.40
N LEU A 176 13.08 -10.48 -0.66
CA LEU A 176 13.28 -11.16 0.62
C LEU A 176 13.99 -12.52 0.46
N ALA A 177 13.61 -13.31 -0.56
CA ALA A 177 14.23 -14.60 -0.82
C ALA A 177 15.72 -14.50 -1.20
N VAL A 178 16.11 -13.42 -1.88
CA VAL A 178 17.48 -13.21 -2.32
C VAL A 178 18.30 -12.47 -1.24
N ALA A 179 17.80 -11.36 -0.71
CA ALA A 179 18.60 -10.49 0.14
C ALA A 179 18.73 -10.98 1.59
N LEU A 180 17.69 -11.61 2.13
CA LEU A 180 17.68 -12.06 3.52
C LEU A 180 18.75 -13.13 3.85
N PRO A 181 19.04 -14.10 2.97
CA PRO A 181 20.13 -15.07 3.21
C PRO A 181 21.53 -14.44 3.22
N PHE A 182 21.74 -13.32 2.50
CA PHE A 182 23.03 -12.63 2.46
C PHE A 182 23.20 -11.66 3.66
N LYS A 183 22.11 -11.02 4.05
CA LYS A 183 22.14 -10.05 5.13
C LYS A 183 20.91 -10.23 6.01
N HIS A 184 21.09 -10.99 7.10
CA HIS A 184 20.01 -11.28 8.03
C HIS A 184 19.79 -10.11 9.00
N GLU A 185 19.24 -9.02 8.47
CA GLU A 185 18.92 -7.80 9.22
C GLU A 185 17.50 -7.35 8.96
N LEU A 186 16.88 -6.74 9.96
CA LEU A 186 15.52 -6.18 9.85
C LEU A 186 15.43 -5.10 8.78
N SER A 187 16.47 -4.30 8.61
CA SER A 187 16.60 -3.28 7.56
C SER A 187 16.37 -3.81 6.14
N VAL A 188 16.71 -5.07 5.88
CA VAL A 188 16.45 -5.73 4.58
C VAL A 188 14.95 -5.92 4.33
N VAL A 189 14.20 -6.24 5.39
CA VAL A 189 12.75 -6.39 5.32
C VAL A 189 12.11 -5.02 5.12
N GLU A 190 12.54 -4.01 5.87
CA GLU A 190 12.05 -2.63 5.77
C GLU A 190 12.34 -2.04 4.38
N PHE A 191 13.52 -2.28 3.81
CA PHE A 191 13.90 -1.81 2.49
C PHE A 191 13.03 -2.38 1.36
N SER A 192 12.36 -3.51 1.58
CA SER A 192 11.41 -4.06 0.60
C SER A 192 10.26 -3.09 0.28
N TYR A 193 9.87 -2.22 1.21
CA TYR A 193 8.79 -1.25 1.03
C TYR A 193 9.18 -0.14 0.05
N PRO A 194 10.24 0.67 0.30
CA PRO A 194 10.62 1.71 -0.67
C PRO A 194 10.96 1.14 -2.03
N LEU A 195 11.64 0.01 -2.10
CA LEU A 195 12.00 -0.67 -3.35
C LEU A 195 10.76 -0.95 -4.19
N THR A 196 9.76 -1.60 -3.61
CA THR A 196 8.53 -2.01 -4.32
C THR A 196 7.62 -0.82 -4.63
N TRP A 197 7.49 0.13 -3.70
CA TRP A 197 6.62 1.27 -3.87
C TRP A 197 7.15 2.28 -4.89
N ILE A 198 8.45 2.56 -4.89
CA ILE A 198 9.07 3.43 -5.88
C ILE A 198 8.95 2.80 -7.28
N THR A 199 9.24 1.49 -7.40
CA THR A 199 9.11 0.79 -8.69
C THR A 199 7.67 0.84 -9.22
N ALA A 200 6.69 0.54 -8.37
CA ALA A 200 5.28 0.59 -8.76
C ALA A 200 4.86 2.02 -9.12
N THR A 201 5.27 3.03 -8.36
CA THR A 201 4.99 4.45 -8.65
C THR A 201 5.54 4.87 -10.00
N VAL A 202 6.77 4.50 -10.33
CA VAL A 202 7.37 4.81 -11.63
C VAL A 202 6.58 4.14 -12.77
N LEU A 203 6.21 2.86 -12.61
CA LEU A 203 5.42 2.15 -13.62
C LEU A 203 4.03 2.77 -13.80
N PHE A 204 3.36 3.17 -12.71
CA PHE A 204 2.09 3.87 -12.80
C PHE A 204 2.21 5.26 -13.42
N ALA A 205 3.27 6.02 -13.10
CA ALA A 205 3.49 7.34 -13.65
C ALA A 205 3.81 7.31 -15.17
N ILE A 206 4.43 6.23 -15.66
CA ILE A 206 4.67 6.03 -17.09
C ILE A 206 3.39 5.62 -17.83
N TYR A 207 2.56 4.83 -17.17
CA TYR A 207 1.35 4.28 -17.82
C TYR A 207 0.18 5.27 -17.81
N TYR A 208 0.02 6.08 -16.76
CA TYR A 208 -1.07 7.04 -16.60
C TYR A 208 -0.91 8.25 -17.51
#